data_6fe1bc9fde0e53a9699b0f565b4280b3
#
_entry.id   6fe1bc9fde0e53a9699b0f565b4280b3
#
_cell.length_a   1.000
_cell.length_b   1.000
_cell.length_c   1.000
_cell.angle_alpha   90.00
_cell.angle_beta   90.00
_cell.angle_gamma   90.00
#
_symmetry.space_group_name_H-M   'P 1'
#
loop_
_entity.id
_entity.type
_entity.pdbx_description
1 polymer ?
#
loop_
_entity_poly.entity_id
_entity_poly.type
_entity_poly.pdbx_seq_one_letter_code
_entity_poly.pdbx_strand_id
1 'polypeptide(L)'
;MPTVANEQFDYVRIDTGGGVFTNRDLEARSITGTSFSVIEGTDDFLYLGDDAKFDMAVFDIDTPGSYTAPLKYEYFNGSTFKEFIPDTQEFNLDDNDDGTYSGEAYGFAGDGVEIFPVRVISDWAKTTVDEGQSAYWIRISAPNGITTGATVKNIRKRPVEAYCTTQEVFELLQLA
;
A
#
# COMPACT_ATOMS: atom_id res chain seq x y z
N MET A 1 -27.00 -11.50 -3.83
CA MET A 1 -26.23 -10.72 -2.87
C MET A 1 -24.92 -10.37 -3.55
N PRO A 2 -24.52 -9.11 -3.63
CA PRO A 2 -23.18 -8.81 -4.12
C PRO A 2 -22.19 -9.50 -3.19
N THR A 3 -21.27 -10.25 -3.75
CA THR A 3 -20.11 -10.79 -3.02
C THR A 3 -19.29 -9.59 -2.58
N VAL A 4 -19.14 -9.39 -1.28
CA VAL A 4 -18.20 -8.39 -0.75
C VAL A 4 -16.83 -8.80 -1.28
N ALA A 5 -16.23 -7.96 -2.11
CA ALA A 5 -14.90 -8.21 -2.61
C ALA A 5 -13.95 -8.40 -1.42
N ASN A 6 -13.04 -9.36 -1.53
CA ASN A 6 -12.05 -9.60 -0.48
C ASN A 6 -11.13 -8.37 -0.39
N GLU A 7 -11.30 -7.57 0.66
CA GLU A 7 -10.50 -6.38 0.92
C GLU A 7 -9.18 -6.69 1.63
N GLN A 8 -8.86 -7.95 1.87
CA GLN A 8 -7.65 -8.38 2.55
C GLN A 8 -6.58 -8.77 1.55
N PHE A 9 -5.34 -8.37 1.81
CA PHE A 9 -4.20 -8.87 1.05
C PHE A 9 -4.01 -10.38 1.30
N ASP A 10 -3.63 -11.11 0.26
CA ASP A 10 -3.29 -12.52 0.41
C ASP A 10 -1.98 -12.67 1.17
N TYR A 11 -1.04 -11.75 0.96
CA TYR A 11 0.29 -11.81 1.54
C TYR A 11 0.74 -10.42 2.04
N VAL A 12 1.19 -10.37 3.29
CA VAL A 12 1.89 -9.22 3.88
C VAL A 12 3.21 -9.72 4.47
N ARG A 13 4.33 -9.21 3.99
CA ARG A 13 5.68 -9.62 4.39
C ARG A 13 6.51 -8.41 4.77
N ILE A 14 7.34 -8.59 5.78
CA ILE A 14 8.35 -7.61 6.17
C ILE A 14 9.71 -8.28 6.04
N ASP A 15 10.59 -7.69 5.23
CA ASP A 15 12.01 -8.01 5.14
C ASP A 15 12.79 -6.94 5.92
N THR A 16 13.47 -7.33 6.98
CA THR A 16 14.30 -6.44 7.81
C THR A 16 15.75 -6.38 7.33
N GLY A 17 15.95 -6.54 6.04
CA GLY A 17 17.25 -6.63 5.39
C GLY A 17 17.77 -8.07 5.27
N GLY A 18 18.33 -8.38 4.12
CA GLY A 18 18.96 -9.68 3.88
C GLY A 18 18.05 -10.80 3.41
N GLY A 19 16.79 -10.53 3.06
CA GLY A 19 15.87 -11.52 2.51
C GLY A 19 15.29 -12.48 3.56
N VAL A 20 15.25 -12.06 4.81
CA VAL A 20 14.58 -12.79 5.90
C VAL A 20 13.20 -12.19 6.12
N PHE A 21 12.19 -12.92 5.67
CA PHE A 21 10.81 -12.45 5.69
C PHE A 21 10.08 -12.80 6.98
N THR A 22 9.36 -11.84 7.54
CA THR A 22 8.38 -12.06 8.60
C THR A 22 6.97 -12.02 8.01
N ASN A 23 6.22 -13.09 8.19
CA ASN A 23 4.82 -13.17 7.76
C ASN A 23 3.93 -12.36 8.70
N ARG A 24 3.14 -11.44 8.13
CA ARG A 24 2.18 -10.58 8.83
C ARG A 24 0.75 -10.72 8.30
N ASP A 25 0.43 -11.81 7.61
CA ASP A 25 -0.89 -12.00 6.98
C ASP A 25 -2.03 -11.95 8.01
N LEU A 26 -1.83 -12.57 9.16
CA LEU A 26 -2.87 -12.62 10.20
C LEU A 26 -3.06 -11.28 10.90
N GLU A 27 -1.95 -10.61 11.25
CA GLU A 27 -1.99 -9.32 11.91
C GLU A 27 -2.59 -8.26 10.98
N ALA A 28 -2.18 -8.24 9.70
CA ALA A 28 -2.68 -7.30 8.71
C ALA A 28 -4.19 -7.41 8.46
N ARG A 29 -4.77 -8.60 8.61
CA ARG A 29 -6.20 -8.87 8.44
C ARG A 29 -7.04 -8.55 9.68
N SER A 30 -6.41 -8.44 10.84
CA SER A 30 -7.10 -8.26 12.11
C SER A 30 -7.51 -6.81 12.30
N ILE A 31 -8.81 -6.56 12.47
CA ILE A 31 -9.34 -5.23 12.81
C ILE A 31 -9.29 -4.92 14.33
N THR A 32 -8.99 -5.93 15.15
CA THR A 32 -8.92 -5.83 16.60
C THR A 32 -7.60 -6.35 17.18
N GLY A 33 -6.64 -6.62 16.29
CA GLY A 33 -5.35 -7.19 16.66
C GLY A 33 -4.36 -6.19 17.25
N THR A 34 -3.21 -6.73 17.62
CA THR A 34 -2.08 -5.92 18.08
C THR A 34 -1.42 -5.26 16.86
N SER A 35 -1.08 -3.99 17.01
CA SER A 35 -0.31 -3.24 16.01
C SER A 35 1.05 -3.90 15.78
N PHE A 36 1.56 -3.77 14.56
CA PHE A 36 2.88 -4.26 14.18
C PHE A 36 3.66 -3.20 13.40
N SER A 37 4.97 -3.21 13.58
CA SER A 37 5.87 -2.31 12.86
C SER A 37 5.97 -2.71 11.38
N VAL A 38 6.07 -1.71 10.50
CA VAL A 38 6.12 -1.94 9.04
C VAL A 38 7.48 -1.65 8.43
N ILE A 39 8.13 -0.54 8.77
CA ILE A 39 9.45 -0.14 8.28
C ILE A 39 10.17 0.53 9.46
N GLU A 40 11.22 -0.09 9.98
CA GLU A 40 11.99 0.40 11.14
C GLU A 40 13.42 0.80 10.76
N GLY A 41 13.91 0.34 9.61
CA GLY A 41 15.25 0.60 9.11
C GLY A 41 15.28 0.97 7.63
N THR A 42 16.40 1.50 7.18
CA THR A 42 16.62 1.91 5.77
C THR A 42 16.69 0.72 4.81
N ASP A 43 17.00 -0.45 5.31
CA ASP A 43 17.08 -1.70 4.54
C ASP A 43 15.81 -2.55 4.66
N ASP A 44 14.80 -2.04 5.37
CA ASP A 44 13.53 -2.74 5.53
C ASP A 44 12.62 -2.52 4.33
N PHE A 45 11.87 -3.58 4.01
CA PHE A 45 10.83 -3.55 2.99
C PHE A 45 9.53 -4.11 3.52
N LEU A 46 8.45 -3.36 3.35
CA LEU A 46 7.09 -3.87 3.47
C LEU A 46 6.64 -4.36 2.09
N TYR A 47 6.29 -5.62 1.97
CA TYR A 47 5.73 -6.22 0.76
C TYR A 47 4.24 -6.50 0.93
N LEU A 48 3.46 -6.06 -0.05
CA LEU A 48 2.02 -6.36 -0.17
C LEU A 48 1.81 -7.16 -1.44
N GLY A 49 1.28 -8.36 -1.30
CA GLY A 49 1.08 -9.29 -2.40
C GLY A 49 -0.36 -9.78 -2.51
N ASP A 50 -0.80 -9.98 -3.75
CA ASP A 50 -2.12 -10.50 -4.02
C ASP A 50 -2.17 -11.33 -5.32
N ASP A 51 -3.07 -12.27 -5.39
CA ASP A 51 -3.28 -13.09 -6.59
C ASP A 51 -3.86 -12.30 -7.76
N ALA A 52 -4.55 -11.19 -7.49
CA ALA A 52 -5.08 -10.26 -8.47
C ALA A 52 -4.40 -8.89 -8.34
N LYS A 53 -4.41 -8.10 -9.42
CA LYS A 53 -4.00 -6.69 -9.33
C LYS A 53 -4.98 -5.93 -8.45
N PHE A 54 -4.48 -4.98 -7.68
CA PHE A 54 -5.26 -4.09 -6.84
C PHE A 54 -4.91 -2.63 -7.16
N ASP A 55 -5.81 -1.72 -6.86
CA ASP A 55 -5.65 -0.29 -7.18
C ASP A 55 -5.42 0.60 -5.96
N MET A 56 -5.52 0.02 -4.78
CA MET A 56 -5.41 0.79 -3.53
C MET A 56 -4.92 -0.10 -2.40
N ALA A 57 -3.99 0.43 -1.60
CA ALA A 57 -3.62 -0.08 -0.29
C ALA A 57 -4.10 0.90 0.78
N VAL A 58 -4.74 0.40 1.82
CA VAL A 58 -5.30 1.20 2.91
C VAL A 58 -4.68 0.73 4.22
N PHE A 59 -4.04 1.64 4.92
CA PHE A 59 -3.36 1.38 6.19
C PHE A 59 -4.11 2.06 7.33
N ASP A 60 -4.34 1.35 8.40
CA ASP A 60 -4.82 1.90 9.66
C ASP A 60 -3.61 2.11 10.58
N ILE A 61 -3.08 3.34 10.59
CA ILE A 61 -1.88 3.73 11.32
C ILE A 61 -2.23 3.84 12.80
N ASP A 62 -1.49 3.15 13.64
CA ASP A 62 -1.61 3.22 15.11
C ASP A 62 -0.63 4.22 15.71
N THR A 63 0.61 4.19 15.24
CA THR A 63 1.64 5.14 15.63
C THR A 63 2.32 5.66 14.37
N PRO A 64 2.29 6.97 14.12
CA PRO A 64 2.96 7.59 12.99
C PRO A 64 4.47 7.32 12.98
N GLY A 65 5.00 7.14 11.79
CA GLY A 65 6.44 7.13 11.56
C GLY A 65 7.01 8.52 11.34
N SER A 66 8.33 8.61 11.37
CA SER A 66 9.08 9.83 11.03
C SER A 66 10.21 9.48 10.08
N TYR A 67 10.09 9.96 8.87
CA TYR A 67 11.02 9.68 7.76
C TYR A 67 11.70 10.97 7.32
N THR A 68 12.95 10.89 6.90
CA THR A 68 13.74 12.08 6.49
C THR A 68 13.59 12.41 5.01
N ALA A 69 12.91 11.55 4.26
CA ALA A 69 12.62 11.73 2.85
C ALA A 69 11.40 10.86 2.47
N PRO A 70 10.77 11.10 1.31
CA PRO A 70 9.65 10.31 0.83
C PRO A 70 9.96 8.81 0.79
N LEU A 71 8.96 8.00 1.12
CA LEU A 71 9.04 6.56 0.96
C LEU A 71 9.17 6.19 -0.51
N LYS A 72 9.85 5.09 -0.78
CA LYS A 72 9.97 4.53 -2.11
C LYS A 72 8.95 3.41 -2.30
N TYR A 73 8.20 3.51 -3.38
CA TYR A 73 7.19 2.53 -3.78
C TYR A 73 7.63 1.85 -5.07
N GLU A 74 7.59 0.53 -5.10
CA GLU A 74 8.03 -0.24 -6.25
C GLU A 74 7.07 -1.39 -6.53
N TYR A 75 6.90 -1.74 -7.80
CA TYR A 75 6.17 -2.90 -8.28
C TYR A 75 7.07 -3.77 -9.17
N PHE A 76 6.75 -5.05 -9.32
CA PHE A 76 7.51 -5.92 -10.21
C PHE A 76 6.99 -5.84 -11.65
N ASN A 77 7.85 -5.47 -12.60
CA ASN A 77 7.50 -5.25 -14.00
C ASN A 77 7.74 -6.45 -14.92
N GLY A 78 7.99 -7.64 -14.37
CA GLY A 78 8.35 -8.85 -15.11
C GLY A 78 9.86 -9.12 -15.18
N SER A 79 10.70 -8.15 -14.80
CA SER A 79 12.17 -8.28 -14.78
C SER A 79 12.78 -7.82 -13.48
N THR A 80 12.31 -6.70 -12.95
CA THR A 80 12.85 -6.07 -11.74
C THR A 80 11.76 -5.29 -11.02
N PHE A 81 12.02 -4.93 -9.76
CA PHE A 81 11.22 -3.95 -9.06
C PHE A 81 11.49 -2.56 -9.62
N LYS A 82 10.44 -1.89 -10.06
CA LYS A 82 10.46 -0.56 -10.69
C LYS A 82 9.68 0.42 -9.83
N GLU A 83 10.28 1.58 -9.61
CA GLU A 83 9.65 2.65 -8.82
C GLU A 83 8.41 3.21 -9.53
N PHE A 84 7.40 3.53 -8.74
CA PHE A 84 6.24 4.32 -9.13
C PHE A 84 5.93 5.35 -8.04
N ILE A 85 5.24 6.40 -8.42
CA ILE A 85 4.75 7.39 -7.48
C ILE A 85 3.27 7.09 -7.28
N PRO A 86 2.81 6.76 -6.05
CA PRO A 86 1.39 6.64 -5.75
C PRO A 86 0.67 7.91 -6.18
N ASP A 87 -0.50 7.76 -6.77
CA ASP A 87 -1.29 8.93 -7.18
C ASP A 87 -1.95 9.56 -5.97
N THR A 88 -1.19 10.33 -5.25
CA THR A 88 -1.67 11.09 -4.10
C THR A 88 -2.30 12.42 -4.51
N GLN A 89 -2.24 12.79 -5.80
CA GLN A 89 -2.72 14.08 -6.30
C GLN A 89 -4.22 14.30 -6.10
N GLU A 90 -5.00 13.24 -5.94
CA GLU A 90 -6.43 13.37 -5.61
C GLU A 90 -6.68 13.58 -4.10
N PHE A 91 -5.70 13.30 -3.26
CA PHE A 91 -5.83 13.36 -1.80
C PHE A 91 -4.86 14.34 -1.12
N ASN A 92 -3.79 14.73 -1.80
CA ASN A 92 -2.91 15.80 -1.36
C ASN A 92 -3.36 17.09 -2.00
N LEU A 93 -4.13 17.82 -1.27
CA LEU A 93 -4.26 19.24 -1.50
C LEU A 93 -2.87 19.84 -1.25
N ASP A 94 -2.24 20.36 -2.30
CA ASP A 94 -1.14 21.29 -2.18
C ASP A 94 -1.67 22.52 -1.43
N ASP A 95 -1.52 22.49 -0.11
CA ASP A 95 -2.07 23.52 0.76
C ASP A 95 -1.53 24.91 0.46
N ASN A 96 -0.45 25.01 -0.31
CA ASN A 96 0.26 26.25 -0.59
C ASN A 96 0.34 26.60 -2.08
N ASP A 97 -0.13 25.75 -2.98
CA ASP A 97 -0.06 25.94 -4.45
C ASP A 97 1.37 26.27 -4.95
N ASP A 98 2.38 25.79 -4.25
CA ASP A 98 3.79 26.03 -4.54
C ASP A 98 4.50 24.81 -5.13
N GLY A 99 3.78 23.71 -5.33
CA GLY A 99 4.31 22.45 -5.82
C GLY A 99 5.14 21.69 -4.78
N THR A 100 5.13 22.13 -3.52
CA THR A 100 5.75 21.42 -2.41
C THR A 100 4.69 20.65 -1.65
N TYR A 101 4.85 19.33 -1.58
CA TYR A 101 3.97 18.46 -0.82
C TYR A 101 4.37 18.52 0.66
N SER A 102 3.51 19.11 1.49
CA SER A 102 3.72 19.09 2.94
C SER A 102 3.58 17.68 3.49
N GLY A 103 4.37 17.32 4.48
CA GLY A 103 4.35 16.15 5.39
C GLY A 103 3.69 14.83 4.95
N GLU A 104 2.56 14.88 4.28
CA GLU A 104 1.81 13.73 3.79
C GLU A 104 2.47 12.99 2.62
N ALA A 105 3.40 13.64 1.91
CA ALA A 105 4.22 13.01 0.87
C ALA A 105 5.13 11.89 1.41
N TYR A 106 5.31 11.84 2.72
CA TYR A 106 6.20 10.87 3.33
C TYR A 106 5.55 9.51 3.61
N GLY A 107 4.22 9.43 3.61
CA GLY A 107 3.49 8.21 3.96
C GLY A 107 3.74 7.75 5.39
N PHE A 108 2.75 7.14 6.01
CA PHE A 108 2.79 6.71 7.42
C PHE A 108 3.14 7.81 8.43
N ALA A 109 3.05 9.08 8.05
CA ALA A 109 3.41 10.21 8.91
C ALA A 109 2.23 10.74 9.74
N GLY A 110 1.00 10.41 9.37
CA GLY A 110 -0.23 10.70 10.12
C GLY A 110 -0.74 9.50 10.91
N ASP A 111 -1.55 9.74 11.93
CA ASP A 111 -2.32 8.71 12.61
C ASP A 111 -3.67 8.50 11.89
N GLY A 112 -4.26 7.31 12.08
CA GLY A 112 -5.53 6.95 11.47
C GLY A 112 -5.38 6.26 10.12
N VAL A 113 -6.31 6.52 9.19
CA VAL A 113 -6.38 5.79 7.91
C VAL A 113 -5.65 6.54 6.82
N GLU A 114 -4.60 5.95 6.29
CA GLU A 114 -3.91 6.42 5.09
C GLU A 114 -4.23 5.55 3.88
N ILE A 115 -4.41 6.17 2.73
CA ILE A 115 -4.79 5.52 1.48
C ILE A 115 -3.71 5.77 0.44
N PHE A 116 -3.17 4.68 -0.13
CA PHE A 116 -2.16 4.73 -1.18
C PHE A 116 -2.76 4.21 -2.48
N PRO A 117 -3.16 5.10 -3.42
CA PRO A 117 -3.59 4.66 -4.73
C PRO A 117 -2.45 4.00 -5.49
N VAL A 118 -2.68 2.78 -5.93
CA VAL A 118 -1.79 2.06 -6.83
C VAL A 118 -2.42 2.13 -8.21
N ARG A 119 -1.95 3.02 -9.08
CA ARG A 119 -2.49 3.11 -10.44
C ARG A 119 -2.44 1.76 -11.14
N VAL A 120 -3.40 1.51 -12.03
CA VAL A 120 -3.34 0.35 -12.91
C VAL A 120 -2.08 0.42 -13.75
N ILE A 121 -1.07 -0.34 -13.36
CA ILE A 121 0.22 -0.39 -14.01
C ILE A 121 0.16 -1.49 -15.07
N SER A 122 0.34 -1.11 -16.34
CA SER A 122 0.15 -2.02 -17.48
C SER A 122 1.16 -3.18 -17.48
N ASP A 123 2.41 -2.92 -17.11
CA ASP A 123 3.52 -3.88 -17.09
C ASP A 123 3.72 -4.57 -15.72
N TRP A 124 2.75 -4.43 -14.79
CA TRP A 124 2.81 -5.12 -13.51
C TRP A 124 2.64 -6.62 -13.69
N ALA A 125 3.63 -7.39 -13.28
CA ALA A 125 3.70 -8.84 -13.43
C ALA A 125 3.81 -9.55 -12.08
N LYS A 126 3.43 -10.82 -12.07
CA LYS A 126 3.63 -11.68 -10.88
C LYS A 126 5.11 -12.05 -10.72
N THR A 127 5.54 -12.16 -9.49
CA THR A 127 6.84 -12.71 -9.11
C THR A 127 6.73 -13.45 -7.77
N THR A 128 7.78 -14.18 -7.43
CA THR A 128 7.92 -14.83 -6.13
C THR A 128 8.81 -13.98 -5.24
N VAL A 129 8.32 -13.64 -4.05
CA VAL A 129 9.07 -12.86 -3.06
C VAL A 129 9.51 -13.75 -1.90
N ASP A 130 8.59 -14.48 -1.28
CA ASP A 130 8.83 -15.30 -0.11
C ASP A 130 8.28 -16.72 -0.34
N GLU A 131 9.02 -17.75 0.02
CA GLU A 131 8.63 -19.17 0.07
C GLU A 131 7.76 -19.71 -1.09
N GLY A 132 7.96 -19.19 -2.31
CA GLY A 132 7.29 -19.69 -3.51
C GLY A 132 5.92 -19.07 -3.80
N GLN A 133 5.51 -18.04 -3.09
CA GLN A 133 4.24 -17.33 -3.34
C GLN A 133 4.34 -16.43 -4.57
N SER A 134 3.73 -16.85 -5.67
CA SER A 134 3.68 -16.07 -6.92
C SER A 134 2.47 -15.13 -6.90
N ALA A 135 2.71 -13.84 -6.75
CA ALA A 135 1.68 -12.82 -6.65
C ALA A 135 2.06 -11.52 -7.38
N TYR A 136 1.11 -10.62 -7.52
CA TYR A 136 1.38 -9.23 -7.87
C TYR A 136 1.86 -8.52 -6.61
N TRP A 137 3.12 -8.08 -6.61
CA TRP A 137 3.75 -7.47 -5.45
C TRP A 137 4.00 -5.99 -5.67
N ILE A 138 3.71 -5.21 -4.63
CA ILE A 138 4.36 -3.92 -4.39
C ILE A 138 5.26 -4.03 -3.17
N ARG A 139 6.28 -3.20 -3.10
CA ARG A 139 7.09 -3.04 -1.90
C ARG A 139 7.30 -1.57 -1.59
N ILE A 140 7.39 -1.29 -0.30
CA ILE A 140 7.57 0.07 0.25
C ILE A 140 8.82 0.05 1.14
N SER A 141 9.65 1.08 1.03
CA SER A 141 10.88 1.21 1.82
C SER A 141 11.19 2.66 2.14
N ALA A 142 12.09 2.89 3.10
CA ALA A 142 12.58 4.20 3.51
C ALA A 142 14.10 4.35 3.30
N PRO A 143 14.63 4.25 2.06
CA PRO A 143 16.06 4.15 1.81
C PRO A 143 16.85 5.41 2.18
N ASN A 144 16.18 6.54 2.30
CA ASN A 144 16.83 7.84 2.53
C ASN A 144 16.83 8.28 4.00
N GLY A 145 16.35 7.44 4.89
CA GLY A 145 16.43 7.66 6.32
C GLY A 145 15.10 7.56 7.05
N ILE A 146 15.19 7.10 8.27
CA ILE A 146 14.09 6.89 9.18
C ILE A 146 14.54 7.32 10.59
N THR A 147 13.68 8.04 11.30
CA THR A 147 13.90 8.39 12.70
C THR A 147 13.07 7.47 13.61
N THR A 148 11.84 7.19 13.22
CA THR A 148 10.94 6.30 13.95
C THR A 148 10.09 5.53 12.95
N GLY A 149 9.99 4.22 13.12
CA GLY A 149 9.11 3.37 12.30
C GLY A 149 7.64 3.56 12.66
N ALA A 150 6.78 3.42 11.67
CA ALA A 150 5.35 3.40 11.89
C ALA A 150 4.88 2.03 12.39
N THR A 151 3.80 2.02 13.17
CA THR A 151 3.04 0.81 13.45
C THR A 151 1.65 0.90 12.85
N VAL A 152 1.13 -0.23 12.38
CA VAL A 152 -0.20 -0.33 11.78
C VAL A 152 -1.04 -1.38 12.50
N LYS A 153 -2.36 -1.16 12.57
CA LYS A 153 -3.34 -2.12 13.11
C LYS A 153 -3.77 -3.14 12.07
N ASN A 154 -4.02 -2.66 10.85
CA ASN A 154 -4.40 -3.52 9.73
C ASN A 154 -4.00 -2.90 8.40
N ILE A 155 -3.97 -3.74 7.35
CA ILE A 155 -3.70 -3.34 5.98
C ILE A 155 -4.76 -3.99 5.10
N ARG A 156 -5.44 -3.19 4.28
CA ARG A 156 -6.48 -3.63 3.37
C ARG A 156 -6.18 -3.23 1.93
N LYS A 157 -6.78 -3.90 0.98
CA LYS A 157 -6.74 -3.54 -0.44
C LYS A 157 -8.13 -3.15 -0.93
N ARG A 158 -8.15 -2.43 -2.06
CA ARG A 158 -9.32 -2.37 -2.91
C ARG A 158 -9.01 -3.08 -4.23
N PRO A 159 -9.79 -4.11 -4.61
CA PRO A 159 -9.58 -4.79 -5.88
C PRO A 159 -10.02 -3.89 -7.04
N VAL A 160 -9.33 -4.00 -8.18
CA VAL A 160 -9.61 -3.19 -9.40
C VAL A 160 -11.06 -3.34 -9.88
N GLU A 161 -11.68 -4.49 -9.63
CA GLU A 161 -13.07 -4.76 -10.03
C GLU A 161 -14.13 -4.02 -9.19
N ALA A 162 -13.73 -3.30 -8.14
CA ALA A 162 -14.65 -2.56 -7.27
C ALA A 162 -15.11 -1.21 -7.85
N TYR A 163 -14.64 -0.81 -9.01
CA TYR A 163 -15.20 0.35 -9.72
C TYR A 163 -16.58 0.00 -10.25
N CYS A 164 -17.55 0.88 -9.99
CA CYS A 164 -18.89 0.81 -10.52
C CYS A 164 -18.86 0.34 -11.97
N THR A 165 -19.61 -0.69 -12.28
CA THR A 165 -19.83 -1.06 -13.67
C THR A 165 -20.46 0.14 -14.37
N THR A 166 -20.23 0.28 -15.67
CA THR A 166 -20.81 1.37 -16.48
C THR A 166 -22.33 1.48 -16.27
N GLN A 167 -22.96 0.40 -15.89
CA GLN A 167 -24.39 0.30 -15.63
C GLN A 167 -24.78 0.96 -14.29
N GLU A 168 -23.99 0.81 -13.24
CA GLU A 168 -24.25 1.46 -11.94
C GLU A 168 -24.06 2.97 -12.01
N VAL A 169 -23.11 3.45 -12.83
CA VAL A 169 -22.98 4.89 -13.11
C VAL A 169 -24.19 5.42 -13.88
N PHE A 170 -24.73 4.65 -14.83
CA PHE A 170 -25.93 5.03 -15.58
C PHE A 170 -27.17 5.08 -14.70
N GLU A 171 -27.35 4.15 -13.77
CA GLU A 171 -28.46 4.13 -12.84
C GLU A 171 -28.41 5.31 -11.85
N LEU A 172 -27.23 5.68 -11.37
CA LEU A 172 -27.03 6.86 -10.51
C LEU A 172 -27.32 8.18 -11.24
N LEU A 173 -26.99 8.26 -12.53
CA LEU A 173 -27.27 9.46 -13.34
C LEU A 173 -28.73 9.58 -13.77
N GLN A 174 -29.51 8.50 -13.75
CA GLN A 174 -30.97 8.55 -14.05
C GLN A 174 -31.83 8.89 -12.84
N LEU A 175 -31.25 8.88 -11.63
CA LEU A 175 -31.92 9.24 -10.37
C LEU A 175 -31.69 10.71 -9.96
N ALA A 176 -30.99 11.47 -10.75
CA ALA A 176 -30.75 12.91 -10.58
C ALA A 176 -31.58 13.72 -11.57
#